data_5d3b5d578f0373f7c167b007ce9f425d
#
_entry.id   5d3b5d578f0373f7c167b007ce9f425d
#
_cell.length_a   1.000
_cell.length_b   1.000
_cell.length_c   1.000
_cell.angle_alpha   90.00
_cell.angle_beta   90.00
_cell.angle_gamma   90.00
#
_symmetry.space_group_name_H-M   'P 1'
#
loop_
_entity.id
_entity.type
_entity.pdbx_description
1 polymer ?
#
loop_
_entity_poly.entity_id
_entity_poly.type
_entity_poly.pdbx_seq_one_letter_code
_entity_poly.pdbx_strand_id
1 'polypeptide(L)'
;WITANPRYELLNEQIFAARGEDIELDVEGVALPGGDVEILRADTNSVVPEAACTSMQLHLRVAPEEFAAHWNAAQCLAGVQVALAANSPFLAGKALWHESRIPIFEQATDTRTFELKNQGVRPRVWFGERWIHSVLDLFEENSRYFPALHPDVSDTDQLEVLAAGGVPALSELQMHNGKVYR
;
A
#
# COMPACT_ATOMS: atom_id res chain seq x y z
N TRP A 1 -10.44 -12.60 12.05
CA TRP A 1 -11.53 -12.96 11.14
C TRP A 1 -11.45 -12.04 9.93
N ILE A 2 -11.00 -12.58 8.79
CA ILE A 2 -11.03 -11.88 7.51
C ILE A 2 -12.41 -12.16 6.89
N THR A 3 -13.01 -11.16 6.25
CA THR A 3 -14.23 -11.33 5.49
C THR A 3 -13.99 -12.39 4.40
N ALA A 4 -14.82 -13.41 4.35
CA ALA A 4 -14.76 -14.44 3.32
C ALA A 4 -15.13 -13.84 1.95
N ASN A 5 -14.12 -13.34 1.26
CA ASN A 5 -14.23 -12.76 -0.08
C ASN A 5 -13.07 -13.28 -0.93
N PRO A 6 -13.34 -13.91 -2.07
CA PRO A 6 -12.30 -14.50 -2.93
C PRO A 6 -11.17 -13.53 -3.31
N ARG A 7 -11.48 -12.24 -3.39
CA ARG A 7 -10.49 -11.21 -3.67
C ARG A 7 -9.43 -11.09 -2.57
N TYR A 8 -9.82 -11.18 -1.30
CA TYR A 8 -8.86 -11.11 -0.19
C TYR A 8 -8.04 -12.38 -0.07
N GLU A 9 -8.64 -13.54 -0.39
CA GLU A 9 -7.92 -14.81 -0.47
C GLU A 9 -6.84 -14.74 -1.55
N LEU A 10 -7.23 -14.32 -2.76
CA LEU A 10 -6.29 -14.14 -3.87
C LEU A 10 -5.18 -13.13 -3.52
N LEU A 11 -5.50 -11.99 -2.93
CA LEU A 11 -4.52 -10.99 -2.51
C LEU A 11 -3.52 -11.60 -1.52
N ASN A 12 -4.00 -12.32 -0.52
CA ASN A 12 -3.17 -13.02 0.45
C ASN A 12 -2.22 -14.00 -0.25
N GLU A 13 -2.74 -14.84 -1.13
CA GLU A 13 -1.95 -15.81 -1.90
C GLU A 13 -0.87 -15.12 -2.75
N GLN A 14 -1.22 -14.03 -3.44
CA GLN A 14 -0.28 -13.33 -4.32
C GLN A 14 0.83 -12.61 -3.54
N ILE A 15 0.52 -12.01 -2.39
CA ILE A 15 1.54 -11.40 -1.54
C ILE A 15 2.54 -12.45 -1.06
N PHE A 16 2.05 -13.60 -0.58
CA PHE A 16 2.93 -14.67 -0.10
C PHE A 16 3.69 -15.35 -1.24
N ALA A 17 3.07 -15.55 -2.40
CA ALA A 17 3.75 -16.07 -3.58
C ALA A 17 4.90 -15.16 -4.06
N ALA A 18 4.68 -13.83 -4.01
CA ALA A 18 5.70 -12.86 -4.38
C ALA A 18 6.83 -12.78 -3.34
N ARG A 19 6.48 -12.89 -2.06
CA ARG A 19 7.45 -12.80 -0.96
C ARG A 19 8.24 -14.09 -0.75
N GLY A 20 7.59 -15.25 -0.85
CA GLY A 20 8.20 -16.56 -0.66
C GLY A 20 8.52 -16.94 0.80
N GLU A 21 8.15 -16.09 1.77
CA GLU A 21 8.40 -16.26 3.20
C GLU A 21 7.28 -15.64 4.04
N ASP A 22 7.18 -16.00 5.31
CA ASP A 22 6.22 -15.41 6.23
C ASP A 22 6.50 -13.92 6.46
N ILE A 23 5.45 -13.17 6.82
CA ILE A 23 5.56 -11.76 7.18
C ILE A 23 6.11 -11.67 8.59
N GLU A 24 7.26 -11.05 8.73
CA GLU A 24 7.85 -10.68 10.00
C GLU A 24 7.46 -9.24 10.34
N LEU A 25 6.79 -9.07 11.47
CA LEU A 25 6.54 -7.77 12.07
C LEU A 25 7.59 -7.50 13.14
N ASP A 26 8.33 -6.41 12.99
CA ASP A 26 9.26 -5.89 14.00
C ASP A 26 9.02 -4.39 14.14
N VAL A 27 8.22 -4.02 15.14
CA VAL A 27 7.83 -2.63 15.38
C VAL A 27 8.29 -2.22 16.77
N GLU A 28 9.29 -1.37 16.80
CA GLU A 28 9.76 -0.74 18.02
C GLU A 28 8.84 0.41 18.42
N GLY A 29 8.45 0.46 19.68
CA GLY A 29 7.61 1.52 20.23
C GLY A 29 8.38 2.81 20.50
N VAL A 30 7.68 3.78 21.06
CA VAL A 30 8.28 5.01 21.59
C VAL A 30 8.41 4.93 23.10
N ALA A 31 9.53 5.42 23.62
CA ALA A 31 9.72 5.49 25.07
C ALA A 31 8.65 6.35 25.73
N LEU A 32 7.90 5.77 26.66
CA LEU A 32 6.97 6.51 27.50
C LEU A 32 7.72 7.10 28.70
N PRO A 33 7.25 8.21 29.28
CA PRO A 33 7.87 8.78 30.46
C PRO A 33 7.93 7.76 31.61
N GLY A 34 9.14 7.38 32.01
CA GLY A 34 9.38 6.42 33.09
C GLY A 34 9.16 4.94 32.74
N GLY A 35 8.99 4.61 31.47
CA GLY A 35 8.85 3.24 30.97
C GLY A 35 9.93 2.83 29.98
N ASP A 36 10.06 1.53 29.76
CA ASP A 36 10.91 0.95 28.76
C ASP A 36 10.23 1.04 27.36
N VAL A 37 11.04 0.95 26.32
CA VAL A 37 10.54 0.82 24.95
C VAL A 37 9.95 -0.59 24.75
N GLU A 38 8.70 -0.67 24.38
CA GLU A 38 8.07 -1.93 24.02
C GLU A 38 8.34 -2.27 22.55
N ILE A 39 8.48 -3.56 22.25
CA ILE A 39 8.71 -4.04 20.88
C ILE A 39 7.67 -5.10 20.56
N LEU A 40 7.00 -4.95 19.44
CA LEU A 40 6.16 -5.99 18.86
C LEU A 40 6.99 -6.79 17.86
N ARG A 41 7.17 -8.08 18.13
CA ARG A 41 7.74 -9.06 17.20
C ARG A 41 6.75 -10.18 17.00
N ALA A 42 6.38 -10.44 15.77
CA ALA A 42 5.44 -11.49 15.42
C ALA A 42 5.62 -11.93 13.99
N ASP A 43 5.54 -13.23 13.75
CA ASP A 43 5.49 -13.81 12.42
C ASP A 43 4.05 -14.15 12.07
N THR A 44 3.68 -13.95 10.81
CA THR A 44 2.35 -14.30 10.33
C THR A 44 2.40 -14.76 8.88
N ASN A 45 1.59 -15.77 8.59
CA ASN A 45 1.34 -16.27 7.24
C ASN A 45 0.05 -15.70 6.63
N SER A 46 -0.36 -14.53 7.07
CA SER A 46 -1.60 -13.91 6.66
C SER A 46 -1.49 -12.39 6.62
N VAL A 47 -2.24 -11.74 5.73
CA VAL A 47 -2.41 -10.28 5.67
C VAL A 47 -3.33 -9.72 6.78
N VAL A 48 -3.65 -10.51 7.80
CA VAL A 48 -4.45 -10.06 8.96
C VAL A 48 -3.91 -8.78 9.59
N PRO A 49 -2.60 -8.57 9.78
CA PRO A 49 -2.08 -7.32 10.34
C PRO A 49 -2.44 -6.09 9.49
N GLU A 50 -2.43 -6.23 8.16
CA GLU A 50 -2.91 -5.17 7.26
C GLU A 50 -4.41 -4.92 7.47
N ALA A 51 -5.21 -5.97 7.49
CA ALA A 51 -6.65 -5.88 7.69
C ALA A 51 -7.02 -5.27 9.07
N ALA A 52 -6.14 -5.36 10.06
CA ALA A 52 -6.30 -4.70 11.35
C ALA A 52 -6.03 -3.18 11.31
N CYS A 53 -5.39 -2.68 10.26
CA CYS A 53 -5.11 -1.25 10.06
C CYS A 53 -6.34 -0.48 9.57
N THR A 54 -7.44 -0.54 10.33
CA THR A 54 -8.68 0.16 9.98
C THR A 54 -8.46 1.67 9.92
N SER A 55 -8.99 2.32 8.88
CA SER A 55 -8.78 3.74 8.65
C SER A 55 -10.00 4.38 8.00
N MET A 56 -9.96 5.70 7.86
CA MET A 56 -10.94 6.47 7.12
C MET A 56 -10.26 7.08 5.88
N GLN A 57 -10.91 6.95 4.73
CA GLN A 57 -10.44 7.54 3.49
C GLN A 57 -11.34 8.71 3.09
N LEU A 58 -10.71 9.82 2.71
CA LEU A 58 -11.39 10.99 2.15
C LEU A 58 -11.03 11.10 0.68
N HIS A 59 -12.04 11.13 -0.17
CA HIS A 59 -11.87 11.23 -1.61
C HIS A 59 -12.23 12.63 -2.10
N LEU A 60 -11.27 13.29 -2.75
CA LEU A 60 -11.47 14.56 -3.42
C LEU A 60 -11.54 14.33 -4.92
N ARG A 61 -12.59 14.80 -5.55
CA ARG A 61 -12.68 14.80 -7.01
C ARG A 61 -12.03 16.09 -7.54
N VAL A 62 -11.00 15.92 -8.35
CA VAL A 62 -10.26 17.03 -8.98
C VAL A 62 -10.24 16.83 -10.50
N ALA A 63 -10.02 17.90 -11.24
CA ALA A 63 -9.82 17.82 -12.68
C ALA A 63 -8.45 17.15 -12.99
N PRO A 64 -8.31 16.42 -14.10
CA PRO A 64 -7.05 15.76 -14.45
C PRO A 64 -5.85 16.72 -14.49
N GLU A 65 -6.06 17.94 -14.93
CA GLU A 65 -5.05 18.98 -15.03
C GLU A 65 -4.57 19.48 -13.67
N GLU A 66 -5.40 19.38 -12.65
CA GLU A 66 -5.10 19.79 -11.27
C GLU A 66 -4.57 18.66 -10.41
N PHE A 67 -4.63 17.42 -10.91
CA PHE A 67 -4.31 16.23 -10.12
C PHE A 67 -2.90 16.29 -9.52
N ALA A 68 -1.89 16.62 -10.31
CA ALA A 68 -0.51 16.67 -9.86
C ALA A 68 -0.31 17.70 -8.73
N ALA A 69 -0.93 18.87 -8.84
CA ALA A 69 -0.84 19.90 -7.80
C ALA A 69 -1.47 19.43 -6.48
N HIS A 70 -2.65 18.80 -6.55
CA HIS A 70 -3.33 18.27 -5.37
C HIS A 70 -2.58 17.10 -4.75
N TRP A 71 -2.04 16.18 -5.57
CA TRP A 71 -1.22 15.08 -5.09
C TRP A 71 0.02 15.57 -4.35
N ASN A 72 0.79 16.48 -4.97
CA ASN A 72 1.99 17.03 -4.36
C ASN A 72 1.67 17.81 -3.07
N ALA A 73 0.57 18.56 -3.03
CA ALA A 73 0.11 19.23 -1.83
C ALA A 73 -0.25 18.24 -0.71
N ALA A 74 -0.91 17.12 -1.04
CA ALA A 74 -1.23 16.07 -0.08
C ALA A 74 0.05 15.45 0.53
N GLN A 75 1.09 15.23 -0.28
CA GLN A 75 2.39 14.76 0.22
C GLN A 75 3.02 15.75 1.22
N CYS A 76 2.94 17.05 0.96
CA CYS A 76 3.40 18.07 1.89
C CYS A 76 2.63 18.06 3.21
N LEU A 77 1.36 17.71 3.19
CA LEU A 77 0.49 17.71 4.36
C LEU A 77 0.51 16.41 5.15
N ALA A 78 1.07 15.32 4.61
CA ALA A 78 1.03 14.00 5.22
C ALA A 78 1.54 13.99 6.68
N GLY A 79 2.70 14.60 6.93
CA GLY A 79 3.26 14.70 8.28
C GLY A 79 2.38 15.49 9.25
N VAL A 80 1.75 16.56 8.78
CA VAL A 80 0.81 17.37 9.58
C VAL A 80 -0.45 16.56 9.90
N GLN A 81 -0.96 15.81 8.93
CA GLN A 81 -2.12 14.93 9.15
C GLN A 81 -1.83 13.87 10.21
N VAL A 82 -0.67 13.21 10.15
CA VAL A 82 -0.26 12.25 11.17
C VAL A 82 -0.17 12.91 12.55
N ALA A 83 0.44 14.09 12.64
CA ALA A 83 0.58 14.83 13.90
C ALA A 83 -0.78 15.19 14.54
N LEU A 84 -1.79 15.47 13.72
CA LEU A 84 -3.13 15.85 14.19
C LEU A 84 -4.06 14.66 14.43
N ALA A 85 -3.92 13.59 13.68
CA ALA A 85 -4.90 12.50 13.60
C ALA A 85 -4.38 11.15 14.11
N ALA A 86 -3.11 11.02 14.48
CA ALA A 86 -2.56 9.79 15.02
C ALA A 86 -3.33 9.36 16.28
N ASN A 87 -3.87 8.14 16.26
CA ASN A 87 -4.76 7.63 17.32
C ASN A 87 -4.67 6.12 17.52
N SER A 88 -3.59 5.48 17.08
CA SER A 88 -3.43 4.03 17.13
C SER A 88 -2.11 3.64 17.83
N PRO A 89 -1.95 3.97 19.14
CA PRO A 89 -0.69 3.73 19.82
C PRO A 89 -0.50 2.28 20.31
N PHE A 90 -1.55 1.45 20.26
CA PHE A 90 -1.49 0.10 20.82
C PHE A 90 -1.81 -0.96 19.77
N LEU A 91 -1.03 -2.05 19.78
CA LEU A 91 -1.34 -3.28 19.07
C LEU A 91 -0.87 -4.48 19.88
N ALA A 92 -1.69 -5.53 19.93
CA ALA A 92 -1.39 -6.78 20.65
C ALA A 92 -0.92 -6.56 22.10
N GLY A 93 -1.48 -5.56 22.79
CA GLY A 93 -1.12 -5.22 24.17
C GLY A 93 0.19 -4.46 24.34
N LYS A 94 0.82 -4.02 23.23
CA LYS A 94 2.06 -3.24 23.23
C LYS A 94 1.79 -1.78 22.93
N ALA A 95 2.51 -0.88 23.60
CA ALA A 95 2.57 0.54 23.29
C ALA A 95 3.67 0.77 22.25
N LEU A 96 3.26 1.22 21.05
CA LEU A 96 4.13 1.35 19.90
C LEU A 96 4.21 2.84 19.46
N TRP A 97 4.12 3.11 18.16
CA TRP A 97 4.09 4.48 17.66
C TRP A 97 2.76 5.16 18.00
N HIS A 98 2.69 6.50 18.00
CA HIS A 98 1.42 7.21 18.08
C HIS A 98 0.44 6.81 16.96
N GLU A 99 0.99 6.36 15.82
CA GLU A 99 0.28 5.79 14.69
C GLU A 99 0.93 4.49 14.24
N SER A 100 0.68 3.42 14.98
CA SER A 100 1.27 2.08 14.72
C SER A 100 0.80 1.44 13.42
N ARG A 101 -0.32 1.91 12.84
CA ARG A 101 -0.81 1.40 11.55
C ARG A 101 0.19 1.64 10.41
N ILE A 102 1.02 2.69 10.49
CA ILE A 102 2.02 2.99 9.46
C ILE A 102 3.02 1.85 9.32
N PRO A 103 3.87 1.55 10.31
CA PRO A 103 4.87 0.48 10.19
C PRO A 103 4.25 -0.91 10.03
N ILE A 104 3.07 -1.15 10.61
CA ILE A 104 2.38 -2.44 10.46
C ILE A 104 1.91 -2.63 9.02
N PHE A 105 1.29 -1.61 8.42
CA PHE A 105 0.82 -1.67 7.05
C PHE A 105 1.99 -1.86 6.06
N GLU A 106 3.06 -1.10 6.22
CA GLU A 106 4.26 -1.23 5.40
C GLU A 106 4.86 -2.63 5.45
N GLN A 107 4.98 -3.21 6.64
CA GLN A 107 5.56 -4.54 6.83
C GLN A 107 4.63 -5.65 6.36
N ALA A 108 3.33 -5.54 6.64
CA ALA A 108 2.33 -6.55 6.28
C ALA A 108 2.08 -6.66 4.76
N THR A 109 2.31 -5.58 4.01
CA THR A 109 2.12 -5.57 2.55
C THR A 109 3.42 -5.66 1.76
N ASP A 110 4.55 -5.81 2.43
CA ASP A 110 5.86 -5.89 1.80
C ASP A 110 6.06 -7.24 1.10
N THR A 111 6.22 -7.20 -0.20
CA THR A 111 6.44 -8.38 -1.05
C THR A 111 7.91 -8.71 -1.27
N ARG A 112 8.83 -7.98 -0.65
CA ARG A 112 10.26 -8.22 -0.76
C ARG A 112 10.69 -9.30 0.20
N THR A 113 11.53 -10.23 -0.28
CA THR A 113 12.30 -11.12 0.58
C THR A 113 13.33 -10.33 1.40
N PHE A 114 13.86 -10.91 2.44
CA PHE A 114 14.98 -10.34 3.21
C PHE A 114 16.16 -9.95 2.32
N GLU A 115 16.47 -10.77 1.32
CA GLU A 115 17.55 -10.52 0.37
C GLU A 115 17.29 -9.26 -0.47
N LEU A 116 16.07 -9.11 -1.02
CA LEU A 116 15.69 -7.94 -1.81
C LEU A 116 15.71 -6.65 -0.98
N LYS A 117 15.31 -6.72 0.29
CA LYS A 117 15.42 -5.58 1.22
C LYS A 117 16.89 -5.15 1.37
N ASN A 118 17.80 -6.09 1.58
CA ASN A 118 19.23 -5.82 1.74
C ASN A 118 19.88 -5.28 0.45
N GLN A 119 19.33 -5.63 -0.70
CA GLN A 119 19.76 -5.08 -2.00
C GLN A 119 19.20 -3.68 -2.28
N GLY A 120 18.40 -3.12 -1.38
CA GLY A 120 17.82 -1.79 -1.53
C GLY A 120 16.66 -1.71 -2.54
N VAL A 121 16.02 -2.85 -2.85
CA VAL A 121 14.80 -2.86 -3.65
C VAL A 121 13.71 -2.09 -2.91
N ARG A 122 12.96 -1.25 -3.61
CA ARG A 122 11.92 -0.38 -3.03
C ARG A 122 10.73 -1.17 -2.49
N PRO A 123 10.15 -0.76 -1.36
CA PRO A 123 8.90 -1.34 -0.87
C PRO A 123 7.72 -0.94 -1.76
N ARG A 124 6.63 -1.71 -1.70
CA ARG A 124 5.40 -1.33 -2.40
C ARG A 124 4.75 -0.08 -1.82
N VAL A 125 4.85 0.10 -0.53
CA VAL A 125 4.29 1.28 0.16
C VAL A 125 5.41 2.29 0.39
N TRP A 126 5.34 3.42 -0.28
CA TRP A 126 6.28 4.52 -0.17
C TRP A 126 5.68 5.81 -0.73
N PHE A 127 6.36 6.94 -0.54
CA PHE A 127 5.86 8.26 -0.95
C PHE A 127 6.04 8.59 -2.43
N GLY A 128 6.69 7.73 -3.20
CA GLY A 128 7.01 7.98 -4.60
C GLY A 128 8.44 8.52 -4.79
N GLU A 129 8.88 8.51 -6.04
CA GLU A 129 10.26 8.84 -6.42
C GLU A 129 10.50 10.35 -6.46
N ARG A 130 9.48 11.11 -6.84
CA ARG A 130 9.59 12.56 -7.09
C ARG A 130 8.23 13.25 -7.01
N TRP A 131 8.25 14.58 -7.00
CA TRP A 131 7.07 15.37 -7.29
C TRP A 131 6.55 15.07 -8.68
N ILE A 132 5.26 14.86 -8.80
CA ILE A 132 4.65 14.53 -10.09
C ILE A 132 4.23 15.77 -10.86
N HIS A 133 4.19 15.68 -12.20
CA HIS A 133 3.72 16.71 -13.12
C HIS A 133 2.39 16.34 -13.76
N SER A 134 2.08 15.05 -13.81
CA SER A 134 0.79 14.54 -14.28
C SER A 134 0.42 13.24 -13.56
N VAL A 135 -0.83 12.80 -13.71
CA VAL A 135 -1.27 11.50 -13.22
C VAL A 135 -0.50 10.35 -13.86
N LEU A 136 0.00 10.51 -15.09
CA LEU A 136 0.76 9.50 -15.81
C LEU A 136 2.06 9.14 -15.11
N ASP A 137 2.69 10.07 -14.38
CA ASP A 137 3.91 9.81 -13.61
C ASP A 137 3.71 8.67 -12.60
N LEU A 138 2.50 8.54 -12.00
CA LEU A 138 2.20 7.46 -11.07
C LEU A 138 2.08 6.10 -11.77
N PHE A 139 1.46 6.07 -12.96
CA PHE A 139 1.36 4.85 -13.76
C PHE A 139 2.72 4.38 -14.25
N GLU A 140 3.57 5.30 -14.69
CA GLU A 140 4.94 5.01 -15.10
C GLU A 140 5.78 4.45 -13.95
N GLU A 141 5.64 5.03 -12.75
CA GLU A 141 6.34 4.56 -11.56
C GLU A 141 5.91 3.13 -11.19
N ASN A 142 4.60 2.86 -11.17
CA ASN A 142 4.09 1.52 -10.91
C ASN A 142 4.59 0.50 -11.94
N SER A 143 4.50 0.83 -13.21
CA SER A 143 4.96 -0.05 -14.30
C SER A 143 6.47 -0.34 -14.21
N ARG A 144 7.25 0.61 -13.71
CA ARG A 144 8.72 0.49 -13.60
C ARG A 144 9.16 -0.38 -12.43
N TYR A 145 8.50 -0.27 -11.28
CA TYR A 145 9.00 -0.83 -10.03
C TYR A 145 8.21 -2.00 -9.49
N PHE A 146 6.95 -2.15 -9.89
CA PHE A 146 6.06 -3.11 -9.24
C PHE A 146 5.35 -4.01 -10.25
N PRO A 147 5.58 -5.32 -10.20
CA PRO A 147 4.77 -6.26 -10.97
C PRO A 147 3.33 -6.26 -10.45
N ALA A 148 2.37 -6.51 -11.34
CA ALA A 148 0.98 -6.65 -10.96
C ALA A 148 0.80 -7.83 -10.01
N LEU A 149 0.07 -7.63 -8.90
CA LEU A 149 -0.27 -8.70 -7.96
C LEU A 149 -1.43 -9.56 -8.49
N HIS A 150 -2.33 -9.00 -9.30
CA HIS A 150 -3.41 -9.75 -9.93
C HIS A 150 -3.02 -10.11 -11.36
N PRO A 151 -2.95 -11.41 -11.68
CA PRO A 151 -2.56 -11.88 -13.01
C PRO A 151 -3.71 -11.88 -14.03
N ASP A 152 -4.91 -11.47 -13.64
CA ASP A 152 -6.07 -11.49 -14.52
C ASP A 152 -5.90 -10.53 -15.69
N VAL A 153 -6.09 -11.05 -16.89
CA VAL A 153 -6.01 -10.32 -18.15
C VAL A 153 -7.38 -10.36 -18.81
N SER A 154 -7.83 -9.22 -19.32
CA SER A 154 -9.08 -9.13 -20.07
C SER A 154 -8.92 -9.75 -21.46
N ASP A 155 -9.94 -10.49 -21.90
CA ASP A 155 -10.01 -11.02 -23.27
C ASP A 155 -10.32 -9.93 -24.33
N THR A 156 -10.55 -8.69 -23.87
CA THR A 156 -10.95 -7.58 -24.76
C THR A 156 -9.72 -6.78 -25.17
N ASP A 157 -9.48 -6.67 -26.48
CA ASP A 157 -8.46 -5.75 -27.01
C ASP A 157 -8.93 -4.30 -26.88
N GLN A 158 -8.28 -3.57 -25.99
CA GLN A 158 -8.62 -2.17 -25.67
C GLN A 158 -8.37 -1.23 -26.86
N LEU A 159 -7.42 -1.57 -27.75
CA LEU A 159 -7.13 -0.79 -28.94
C LEU A 159 -8.22 -0.95 -30.00
N GLU A 160 -8.78 -2.15 -30.15
CA GLU A 160 -9.95 -2.40 -31.01
C GLU A 160 -11.17 -1.63 -30.53
N VAL A 161 -11.41 -1.60 -29.21
CA VAL A 161 -12.50 -0.80 -28.60
C VAL A 161 -12.35 0.68 -28.95
N LEU A 162 -11.12 1.22 -28.81
CA LEU A 162 -10.84 2.61 -29.17
C LEU A 162 -11.03 2.87 -30.68
N ALA A 163 -10.54 1.98 -31.54
CA ALA A 163 -10.67 2.09 -32.97
C ALA A 163 -12.15 2.07 -33.45
N ALA A 164 -12.99 1.33 -32.70
CA ALA A 164 -14.45 1.31 -32.93
C ALA A 164 -15.19 2.52 -32.33
N GLY A 165 -14.48 3.48 -31.73
CA GLY A 165 -15.07 4.66 -31.07
C GLY A 165 -15.68 4.40 -29.70
N GLY A 166 -15.38 3.26 -29.11
CA GLY A 166 -15.79 2.89 -27.76
C GLY A 166 -14.87 3.45 -26.68
N VAL A 167 -15.25 3.23 -25.41
CA VAL A 167 -14.43 3.58 -24.24
C VAL A 167 -13.85 2.30 -23.65
N PRO A 168 -12.51 2.14 -23.63
CA PRO A 168 -11.88 0.97 -23.07
C PRO A 168 -12.12 0.85 -21.55
N ALA A 169 -12.32 -0.37 -21.07
CA ALA A 169 -12.51 -0.61 -19.64
C ALA A 169 -11.20 -0.46 -18.83
N LEU A 170 -10.04 -0.71 -19.48
CA LEU A 170 -8.71 -0.65 -18.86
C LEU A 170 -8.63 -1.46 -17.55
N SER A 171 -9.20 -2.67 -17.55
CA SER A 171 -9.37 -3.50 -16.35
C SER A 171 -8.04 -3.80 -15.66
N GLU A 172 -7.02 -4.17 -16.44
CA GLU A 172 -5.66 -4.49 -15.94
C GLU A 172 -5.03 -3.26 -15.29
N LEU A 173 -5.16 -2.10 -15.92
CA LEU A 173 -4.64 -0.85 -15.38
C LEU A 173 -5.34 -0.45 -14.08
N GLN A 174 -6.67 -0.64 -14.02
CA GLN A 174 -7.44 -0.40 -12.80
C GLN A 174 -7.07 -1.37 -11.68
N MET A 175 -6.82 -2.63 -12.01
CA MET A 175 -6.38 -3.65 -11.04
C MET A 175 -4.99 -3.31 -10.50
N HIS A 176 -4.06 -2.97 -11.40
CA HIS A 176 -2.69 -2.65 -11.02
C HIS A 176 -2.56 -1.35 -10.20
N ASN A 177 -3.33 -0.32 -10.53
CA ASN A 177 -3.15 1.02 -9.94
C ASN A 177 -4.26 1.45 -8.98
N GLY A 178 -5.41 0.78 -8.95
CA GLY A 178 -6.59 1.32 -8.28
C GLY A 178 -7.13 0.49 -7.12
N LYS A 179 -6.80 -0.78 -7.03
CA LYS A 179 -7.52 -1.67 -6.11
C LYS A 179 -6.62 -2.59 -5.29
N VAL A 180 -5.36 -2.61 -5.58
CA VAL A 180 -4.38 -3.45 -4.91
C VAL A 180 -3.20 -2.58 -4.54
N TYR A 181 -2.59 -2.86 -3.42
CA TYR A 181 -1.35 -2.21 -3.00
C TYR A 181 -0.32 -2.34 -4.11
N ARG A 182 0.27 -1.24 -4.46
CA ARG A 182 1.22 -1.16 -5.58
C ARG A 182 2.27 -2.24 -5.54
#